data_b3e307a9cb03184d098608637dfcdd21
#
_entry.id   b3e307a9cb03184d098608637dfcdd21
#
_cell.length_a   1.000
_cell.length_b   1.000
_cell.length_c   1.000
_cell.angle_alpha   90.00
_cell.angle_beta   90.00
_cell.angle_gamma   90.00
#
_symmetry.space_group_name_H-M   'P 1'
#
loop_
_entity.id
_entity.type
_entity.pdbx_description
1 polymer ?
#
loop_
_entity_poly.entity_id
_entity_poly.type
_entity_poly.pdbx_seq_one_letter_code
_entity_poly.pdbx_strand_id
1 'polypeptide(L)'
;YGLGGGFSTFVDADEGELRHFLVDQLLTGRVEAAIQERIREPMRVEPITLSEKGEVSTESPFSWIGDFVVPYLFSILFIITLFTTSGFLLEGVSEEKEGRIIEILLSSIKPTQLLAGKILGLGAVGLIQVAVWISAGAALLGVAVALFTLTGVINLSPGTMILGLIYFVLGYLLYATLFAVAGSMGTTQRESQQIAGIFSLAAAIPWMTISFMFTNPNAPLTVVLSYIPFTSPVMMVLRLGFGRIPTGQIVICLALLGVSIALTLWAGAKIFRVGLLMYGKRPNLKDLARAFKEA
;
A
#
# COMPACT_ATOMS: atom_id res chain seq x y z
N TYR A 1 7.11 -30.26 -38.03
CA TYR A 1 7.87 -29.47 -39.00
C TYR A 1 7.27 -28.08 -39.02
N GLY A 2 7.70 -27.20 -38.16
CA GLY A 2 7.23 -25.80 -38.07
C GLY A 2 8.42 -24.86 -38.18
N LEU A 3 8.68 -24.40 -39.38
CA LEU A 3 9.60 -23.31 -39.68
C LEU A 3 8.78 -22.10 -40.22
N GLY A 4 7.83 -21.60 -39.41
CA GLY A 4 6.95 -20.51 -39.83
C GLY A 4 6.85 -19.33 -38.84
N GLY A 5 7.58 -19.35 -37.71
CA GLY A 5 7.42 -18.33 -36.66
C GLY A 5 8.53 -17.29 -36.56
N GLY A 6 9.59 -17.37 -37.36
CA GLY A 6 10.75 -16.48 -37.20
C GLY A 6 10.86 -15.37 -38.25
N PHE A 7 10.14 -15.45 -39.35
CA PHE A 7 10.26 -14.48 -40.44
C PHE A 7 9.28 -13.30 -40.36
N SER A 8 8.15 -13.46 -39.69
CA SER A 8 7.15 -12.40 -39.57
C SER A 8 7.58 -11.28 -38.61
N THR A 9 8.35 -11.60 -37.57
CA THR A 9 8.82 -10.62 -36.58
C THR A 9 9.93 -9.71 -37.10
N PHE A 10 10.67 -10.12 -38.13
CA PHE A 10 11.70 -9.29 -38.80
C PHE A 10 11.12 -8.37 -39.87
N VAL A 11 9.96 -8.72 -40.43
CA VAL A 11 9.32 -7.90 -41.48
C VAL A 11 8.55 -6.73 -40.87
N ASP A 12 7.93 -6.89 -39.72
CA ASP A 12 7.15 -5.85 -39.03
C ASP A 12 8.05 -4.72 -38.41
N ALA A 13 9.28 -5.01 -38.05
CA ALA A 13 10.20 -4.02 -37.51
C ALA A 13 10.76 -3.08 -38.57
N ASP A 14 10.71 -3.46 -39.87
CA ASP A 14 11.42 -2.80 -40.97
C ASP A 14 10.50 -1.93 -41.87
N GLU A 15 9.17 -2.11 -41.80
CA GLU A 15 8.26 -1.33 -42.67
C GLU A 15 8.26 0.17 -42.33
N GLY A 16 8.39 0.54 -41.06
CA GLY A 16 8.46 1.92 -40.61
C GLY A 16 9.75 2.61 -41.08
N GLU A 17 10.90 1.97 -40.88
CA GLU A 17 12.22 2.48 -41.28
C GLU A 17 12.38 2.48 -42.77
N LEU A 18 11.95 1.44 -43.47
CA LEU A 18 11.93 1.40 -44.94
C LEU A 18 11.06 2.49 -45.54
N ARG A 19 9.90 2.73 -44.96
CA ARG A 19 9.00 3.82 -45.42
C ARG A 19 9.64 5.19 -45.19
N HIS A 20 10.28 5.42 -44.05
CA HIS A 20 11.01 6.66 -43.80
C HIS A 20 12.19 6.85 -44.74
N PHE A 21 12.96 5.80 -44.98
CA PHE A 21 14.09 5.82 -45.92
C PHE A 21 13.63 6.09 -47.36
N LEU A 22 12.56 5.43 -47.83
CA LEU A 22 12.01 5.65 -49.16
C LEU A 22 11.44 7.05 -49.35
N VAL A 23 10.72 7.57 -48.35
CA VAL A 23 10.20 8.93 -48.37
C VAL A 23 11.34 9.95 -48.43
N ASP A 24 12.42 9.74 -47.67
CA ASP A 24 13.60 10.58 -47.67
C ASP A 24 14.27 10.60 -49.05
N GLN A 25 14.47 9.44 -49.64
CA GLN A 25 15.16 9.32 -50.92
C GLN A 25 14.35 9.91 -52.09
N LEU A 26 13.02 9.82 -52.03
CA LEU A 26 12.12 10.39 -53.02
C LEU A 26 11.98 11.92 -52.92
N LEU A 27 12.17 12.48 -51.73
CA LEU A 27 12.01 13.91 -51.45
C LEU A 27 13.34 14.69 -51.51
N THR A 28 14.48 14.01 -51.34
CA THR A 28 15.78 14.66 -51.34
C THR A 28 16.08 15.31 -52.71
N GLY A 29 16.31 16.61 -52.69
CA GLY A 29 16.59 17.41 -53.88
C GLY A 29 15.39 17.78 -54.75
N ARG A 30 14.19 17.40 -54.40
CA ARG A 30 12.96 17.74 -55.12
C ARG A 30 12.03 18.70 -54.34
N VAL A 31 12.23 18.82 -53.04
CA VAL A 31 11.37 19.62 -52.15
C VAL A 31 12.26 20.39 -51.18
N GLU A 32 11.81 21.60 -50.83
CA GLU A 32 12.48 22.47 -49.87
C GLU A 32 12.54 21.79 -48.46
N ALA A 33 13.67 21.94 -47.75
CA ALA A 33 13.90 21.23 -46.46
C ALA A 33 12.78 21.41 -45.44
N ALA A 34 12.15 22.60 -45.42
CA ALA A 34 11.03 22.88 -44.54
C ALA A 34 9.74 22.06 -44.87
N ILE A 35 9.55 21.74 -46.16
CA ILE A 35 8.41 20.92 -46.61
C ILE A 35 8.73 19.44 -46.38
N GLN A 36 9.98 19.03 -46.49
CA GLN A 36 10.42 17.67 -46.22
C GLN A 36 10.20 17.30 -44.75
N GLU A 37 10.53 18.20 -43.83
CA GLU A 37 10.26 18.01 -42.38
C GLU A 37 8.76 17.94 -42.07
N ARG A 38 7.97 18.75 -42.78
CA ARG A 38 6.50 18.75 -42.64
C ARG A 38 5.81 17.51 -43.22
N ILE A 39 6.46 16.82 -44.18
CA ILE A 39 5.99 15.56 -44.74
C ILE A 39 6.38 14.38 -43.81
N ARG A 40 7.55 14.48 -43.15
CA ARG A 40 7.98 13.51 -42.16
C ARG A 40 7.07 13.49 -40.91
N GLU A 41 6.74 14.69 -40.44
CA GLU A 41 5.87 14.86 -39.28
C GLU A 41 4.65 15.73 -39.63
N PRO A 42 3.65 15.18 -40.34
CA PRO A 42 2.51 15.95 -40.86
C PRO A 42 1.62 16.50 -39.73
N MET A 43 1.66 15.90 -38.55
CA MET A 43 0.98 16.37 -37.35
C MET A 43 1.88 16.15 -36.13
N ARG A 44 2.28 17.21 -35.49
CA ARG A 44 2.82 17.18 -34.14
C ARG A 44 1.65 17.12 -33.17
N VAL A 45 1.28 15.93 -32.76
CA VAL A 45 0.24 15.76 -31.73
C VAL A 45 0.92 16.00 -30.38
N GLU A 46 0.81 17.21 -29.87
CA GLU A 46 1.14 17.46 -28.48
C GLU A 46 -0.09 17.10 -27.63
N PRO A 47 -0.03 16.08 -26.78
CA PRO A 47 -1.14 15.78 -25.87
C PRO A 47 -1.27 16.96 -24.91
N ILE A 48 -2.36 17.71 -25.06
CA ILE A 48 -2.71 18.81 -24.17
C ILE A 48 -3.71 18.26 -23.15
N THR A 49 -3.29 18.13 -21.92
CA THR A 49 -4.19 17.85 -20.80
C THR A 49 -4.83 19.16 -20.34
N LEU A 50 -6.17 19.19 -20.34
CA LEU A 50 -6.92 20.32 -19.81
C LEU A 50 -7.12 20.10 -18.30
N SER A 51 -6.66 21.05 -17.50
CA SER A 51 -7.02 21.12 -16.08
C SER A 51 -8.53 21.29 -15.92
N GLU A 52 -9.11 20.88 -14.79
CA GLU A 52 -10.53 21.09 -14.46
C GLU A 52 -10.98 22.56 -14.62
N LYS A 53 -10.05 23.50 -14.66
CA LYS A 53 -10.31 24.94 -14.90
C LYS A 53 -10.20 25.33 -16.36
N GLY A 54 -9.98 24.37 -17.29
CA GLY A 54 -9.83 24.66 -18.71
C GLY A 54 -8.49 25.28 -19.11
N GLU A 55 -7.51 25.34 -18.19
CA GLU A 55 -6.16 25.81 -18.49
C GLU A 55 -5.34 24.67 -19.10
N VAL A 56 -4.56 25.01 -20.15
CA VAL A 56 -3.65 24.08 -20.81
C VAL A 56 -2.51 23.76 -19.83
N SER A 57 -2.47 22.56 -19.29
CA SER A 57 -1.34 22.08 -18.53
C SER A 57 -0.39 21.33 -19.47
N THR A 58 0.79 21.84 -19.64
CA THR A 58 1.90 21.11 -20.30
C THR A 58 2.40 20.08 -19.30
N GLU A 59 1.79 18.89 -19.28
CA GLU A 59 2.28 17.81 -18.42
C GLU A 59 3.67 17.38 -18.91
N SER A 60 4.60 17.28 -17.98
CA SER A 60 5.91 16.70 -18.25
C SER A 60 5.74 15.25 -18.75
N PRO A 61 6.53 14.77 -19.73
CA PRO A 61 6.53 13.36 -20.15
C PRO A 61 6.73 12.37 -19.00
N PHE A 62 7.17 12.87 -17.84
CA PHE A 62 7.44 12.09 -16.62
C PHE A 62 6.35 12.26 -15.53
N SER A 63 5.22 12.92 -15.82
CA SER A 63 4.12 13.11 -14.84
C SER A 63 3.63 11.79 -14.24
N TRP A 64 3.61 10.71 -15.04
CA TRP A 64 3.23 9.37 -14.59
C TRP A 64 4.08 8.84 -13.42
N ILE A 65 5.33 9.35 -13.25
CA ILE A 65 6.16 8.98 -12.09
C ILE A 65 5.54 9.53 -10.80
N GLY A 66 5.14 10.81 -10.81
CA GLY A 66 4.51 11.45 -9.66
C GLY A 66 3.14 10.86 -9.37
N ASP A 67 2.34 10.64 -10.41
CA ASP A 67 0.93 10.26 -10.29
C ASP A 67 0.76 8.76 -9.99
N PHE A 68 1.71 7.92 -10.41
CA PHE A 68 1.62 6.48 -10.24
C PHE A 68 2.76 5.88 -9.38
N VAL A 69 4.02 6.08 -9.78
CA VAL A 69 5.15 5.36 -9.15
C VAL A 69 5.29 5.74 -7.69
N VAL A 70 5.13 7.02 -7.36
CA VAL A 70 5.29 7.52 -5.98
C VAL A 70 4.21 6.95 -5.05
N PRO A 71 2.89 7.06 -5.35
CA PRO A 71 1.85 6.44 -4.51
C PRO A 71 1.97 4.92 -4.40
N TYR A 72 2.36 4.28 -5.49
CA TYR A 72 2.58 2.84 -5.52
C TYR A 72 3.71 2.41 -4.59
N LEU A 73 4.89 3.03 -4.70
CA LEU A 73 6.02 2.77 -3.81
C LEU A 73 5.69 3.10 -2.35
N PHE A 74 4.98 4.21 -2.11
CA PHE A 74 4.54 4.57 -0.78
C PHE A 74 3.63 3.50 -0.18
N SER A 75 2.71 2.94 -0.96
CA SER A 75 1.83 1.86 -0.49
C SER A 75 2.58 0.56 -0.21
N ILE A 76 3.64 0.24 -0.99
CA ILE A 76 4.54 -0.89 -0.71
C ILE A 76 5.24 -0.69 0.63
N LEU A 77 5.88 0.47 0.82
CA LEU A 77 6.58 0.78 2.06
C LEU A 77 5.64 0.79 3.26
N PHE A 78 4.42 1.29 3.05
CA PHE A 78 3.36 1.29 4.05
C PHE A 78 3.03 -0.14 4.51
N ILE A 79 2.74 -1.05 3.58
CA ILE A 79 2.35 -2.43 3.90
C ILE A 79 3.52 -3.20 4.52
N ILE A 80 4.75 -3.01 4.01
CA ILE A 80 5.94 -3.62 4.58
C ILE A 80 6.12 -3.18 6.03
N THR A 81 6.05 -1.87 6.31
CA THR A 81 6.21 -1.35 7.67
C THR A 81 5.12 -1.87 8.59
N LEU A 82 3.87 -1.85 8.12
CA LEU A 82 2.71 -2.33 8.88
C LEU A 82 2.87 -3.81 9.27
N PHE A 83 3.25 -4.67 8.33
CA PHE A 83 3.41 -6.09 8.60
C PHE A 83 4.66 -6.41 9.39
N THR A 84 5.77 -5.73 9.14
CA THR A 84 7.01 -5.93 9.89
C THR A 84 6.77 -5.59 11.36
N THR A 85 6.18 -4.44 11.65
CA THR A 85 5.96 -3.98 13.03
C THR A 85 4.92 -4.84 13.74
N SER A 86 3.82 -5.19 13.07
CA SER A 86 2.80 -6.10 13.63
C SER A 86 3.33 -7.53 13.76
N GLY A 87 4.20 -7.97 12.84
CA GLY A 87 4.87 -9.26 12.87
C GLY A 87 5.78 -9.42 14.08
N PHE A 88 6.56 -8.41 14.43
CA PHE A 88 7.37 -8.40 15.66
C PHE A 88 6.50 -8.53 16.91
N LEU A 89 5.29 -7.96 16.91
CA LEU A 89 4.37 -8.12 18.02
C LEU A 89 3.85 -9.56 18.14
N LEU A 90 3.48 -10.17 17.03
CA LEU A 90 3.09 -11.58 16.98
C LEU A 90 4.21 -12.48 17.48
N GLU A 91 5.41 -12.29 16.95
CA GLU A 91 6.60 -13.07 17.27
C GLU A 91 6.96 -12.94 18.74
N GLY A 92 7.08 -11.72 19.25
CA GLY A 92 7.41 -11.47 20.65
C GLY A 92 6.36 -11.99 21.64
N VAL A 93 5.05 -12.00 21.27
CA VAL A 93 4.02 -12.63 22.11
C VAL A 93 4.12 -14.16 22.07
N SER A 94 4.35 -14.73 20.88
CA SER A 94 4.47 -16.19 20.71
C SER A 94 5.69 -16.75 21.44
N GLU A 95 6.87 -16.11 21.30
CA GLU A 95 8.12 -16.52 21.95
C GLU A 95 8.02 -16.44 23.46
N GLU A 96 7.49 -15.35 24.01
CA GLU A 96 7.31 -15.20 25.44
C GLU A 96 6.33 -16.23 26.02
N LYS A 97 5.32 -16.61 25.26
CA LYS A 97 4.38 -17.67 25.63
C LYS A 97 5.06 -19.04 25.58
N GLU A 98 5.78 -19.35 24.50
CA GLU A 98 6.49 -20.63 24.30
C GLU A 98 7.58 -20.81 25.35
N GLY A 99 8.33 -19.74 25.65
CA GLY A 99 9.37 -19.69 26.69
C GLY A 99 8.89 -19.57 28.13
N ARG A 100 7.56 -19.54 28.38
CA ARG A 100 6.92 -19.32 29.69
C ARG A 100 7.30 -18.00 30.39
N ILE A 101 7.92 -17.08 29.70
CA ILE A 101 8.29 -15.75 30.21
C ILE A 101 7.02 -14.99 30.63
N ILE A 102 5.91 -15.23 29.92
CA ILE A 102 4.62 -14.65 30.23
C ILE A 102 4.16 -14.88 31.66
N GLU A 103 4.44 -16.05 32.27
CA GLU A 103 4.06 -16.34 33.67
C GLU A 103 4.71 -15.35 34.62
N ILE A 104 6.00 -15.04 34.40
CA ILE A 104 6.76 -14.08 35.20
C ILE A 104 6.21 -12.66 34.98
N LEU A 105 5.93 -12.28 33.73
CA LEU A 105 5.39 -10.96 33.43
C LEU A 105 4.00 -10.76 34.05
N LEU A 106 3.12 -11.75 33.94
CA LEU A 106 1.74 -11.68 34.46
C LEU A 106 1.67 -11.76 35.99
N SER A 107 2.74 -12.14 36.66
CA SER A 107 2.81 -12.01 38.12
C SER A 107 2.93 -10.56 38.59
N SER A 108 3.42 -9.67 37.71
CA SER A 108 3.69 -8.25 38.04
C SER A 108 2.77 -7.27 37.34
N ILE A 109 2.24 -7.62 36.16
CA ILE A 109 1.41 -6.73 35.33
C ILE A 109 0.16 -7.43 34.79
N LYS A 110 -0.87 -6.62 34.49
CA LYS A 110 -2.10 -7.15 33.88
C LYS A 110 -1.90 -7.47 32.40
N PRO A 111 -2.60 -8.50 31.82
CA PRO A 111 -2.50 -8.83 30.40
C PRO A 111 -2.79 -7.63 29.47
N THR A 112 -3.74 -6.77 29.86
CA THR A 112 -4.10 -5.57 29.09
C THR A 112 -2.95 -4.52 29.08
N GLN A 113 -2.23 -4.38 30.18
CA GLN A 113 -1.06 -3.49 30.27
C GLN A 113 0.08 -4.01 29.45
N LEU A 114 0.33 -5.31 29.45
CA LEU A 114 1.32 -5.97 28.59
C LEU A 114 0.99 -5.74 27.12
N LEU A 115 -0.24 -5.99 26.71
CA LEU A 115 -0.71 -5.78 25.34
C LEU A 115 -0.53 -4.32 24.93
N ALA A 116 -1.02 -3.38 25.74
CA ALA A 116 -0.92 -1.94 25.44
C ALA A 116 0.54 -1.48 25.34
N GLY A 117 1.40 -1.91 26.28
CA GLY A 117 2.82 -1.56 26.27
C GLY A 117 3.54 -2.06 25.01
N LYS A 118 3.25 -3.30 24.60
CA LYS A 118 3.82 -3.86 23.36
C LYS A 118 3.32 -3.13 22.11
N ILE A 119 2.01 -2.87 22.01
CA ILE A 119 1.43 -2.13 20.88
C ILE A 119 2.05 -0.73 20.79
N LEU A 120 2.15 -0.01 21.90
CA LEU A 120 2.72 1.35 21.91
C LEU A 120 4.23 1.35 21.62
N GLY A 121 4.98 0.42 22.24
CA GLY A 121 6.44 0.33 22.04
C GLY A 121 6.80 -0.01 20.59
N LEU A 122 6.20 -1.05 20.03
CA LEU A 122 6.46 -1.44 18.63
C LEU A 122 5.83 -0.45 17.64
N GLY A 123 4.71 0.21 18.02
CA GLY A 123 4.15 1.31 17.24
C GLY A 123 5.10 2.49 17.10
N ALA A 124 5.81 2.84 18.16
CA ALA A 124 6.86 3.87 18.10
C ALA A 124 7.99 3.47 17.14
N VAL A 125 8.40 2.20 17.13
CA VAL A 125 9.39 1.69 16.16
C VAL A 125 8.85 1.81 14.72
N GLY A 126 7.58 1.45 14.48
CA GLY A 126 6.94 1.61 13.18
C GLY A 126 6.88 3.08 12.71
N LEU A 127 6.59 4.01 13.61
CA LEU A 127 6.61 5.44 13.29
C LEU A 127 8.01 5.93 12.93
N ILE A 128 9.05 5.48 13.65
CA ILE A 128 10.44 5.78 13.31
C ILE A 128 10.78 5.23 11.93
N GLN A 129 10.38 4.01 11.63
CA GLN A 129 10.59 3.40 10.32
C GLN A 129 9.92 4.21 9.20
N VAL A 130 8.68 4.66 9.38
CA VAL A 130 7.99 5.54 8.42
C VAL A 130 8.74 6.86 8.25
N ALA A 131 9.20 7.48 9.34
CA ALA A 131 9.98 8.71 9.27
C ALA A 131 11.29 8.52 8.47
N VAL A 132 11.98 7.39 8.65
CA VAL A 132 13.18 7.03 7.87
C VAL A 132 12.83 6.89 6.37
N TRP A 133 11.73 6.19 6.03
CA TRP A 133 11.31 6.05 4.63
C TRP A 133 10.96 7.39 3.98
N ILE A 134 10.22 8.25 4.69
CA ILE A 134 9.88 9.60 4.18
C ILE A 134 11.15 10.42 3.97
N SER A 135 12.08 10.40 4.93
CA SER A 135 13.34 11.15 4.83
C SER A 135 14.23 10.65 3.69
N ALA A 136 14.35 9.33 3.55
CA ALA A 136 15.11 8.71 2.47
C ALA A 136 14.48 9.01 1.09
N GLY A 137 13.15 8.91 0.99
CA GLY A 137 12.42 9.26 -0.22
C GLY A 137 12.60 10.72 -0.61
N ALA A 138 12.50 11.65 0.35
CA ALA A 138 12.72 13.08 0.11
C ALA A 138 14.16 13.36 -0.35
N ALA A 139 15.16 12.70 0.25
CA ALA A 139 16.55 12.84 -0.17
C ALA A 139 16.79 12.32 -1.60
N LEU A 140 16.26 11.14 -1.93
CA LEU A 140 16.35 10.56 -3.29
C LEU A 140 15.67 11.44 -4.32
N LEU A 141 14.49 12.03 -3.98
CA LEU A 141 13.80 12.98 -4.82
C LEU A 141 14.61 14.24 -5.07
N GLY A 142 15.23 14.80 -4.03
CA GLY A 142 16.11 15.96 -4.16
C GLY A 142 17.27 15.70 -5.14
N VAL A 143 17.87 14.52 -5.06
CA VAL A 143 18.92 14.09 -6.01
C VAL A 143 18.38 13.92 -7.43
N ALA A 144 17.21 13.28 -7.59
CA ALA A 144 16.59 13.07 -8.90
C ALA A 144 16.21 14.40 -9.56
N VAL A 145 15.65 15.35 -8.81
CA VAL A 145 15.35 16.70 -9.30
C VAL A 145 16.62 17.43 -9.74
N ALA A 146 17.69 17.32 -8.96
CA ALA A 146 18.97 17.97 -9.30
C ALA A 146 19.63 17.39 -10.54
N LEU A 147 19.55 16.06 -10.75
CA LEU A 147 20.21 15.37 -11.87
C LEU A 147 19.39 15.41 -13.17
N PHE A 148 18.06 15.32 -13.07
CA PHE A 148 17.18 15.11 -14.23
C PHE A 148 16.25 16.29 -14.52
N THR A 149 16.41 17.41 -13.83
CA THR A 149 15.52 18.60 -13.95
C THR A 149 14.02 18.25 -13.84
N LEU A 150 13.68 17.28 -13.02
CA LEU A 150 12.32 16.77 -12.79
C LEU A 150 11.50 17.72 -11.88
N THR A 151 11.70 19.03 -12.01
CA THR A 151 10.95 20.03 -11.23
C THR A 151 9.47 19.94 -11.58
N GLY A 152 8.63 19.78 -10.56
CA GLY A 152 7.16 19.74 -10.72
C GLY A 152 6.57 18.34 -10.99
N VAL A 153 7.39 17.29 -11.16
CA VAL A 153 6.89 15.91 -11.37
C VAL A 153 6.22 15.32 -10.15
N ILE A 154 6.58 15.78 -8.95
CA ILE A 154 6.03 15.23 -7.70
C ILE A 154 5.39 16.34 -6.88
N ASN A 155 4.08 16.30 -6.81
CA ASN A 155 3.28 17.26 -6.08
C ASN A 155 2.48 16.57 -4.97
N LEU A 156 3.18 16.10 -3.91
CA LEU A 156 2.52 15.51 -2.75
C LEU A 156 1.95 16.62 -1.87
N SER A 157 0.62 16.71 -1.82
CA SER A 157 -0.05 17.61 -0.90
C SER A 157 0.26 17.25 0.55
N PRO A 158 0.62 18.21 1.42
CA PRO A 158 0.79 17.97 2.85
C PRO A 158 -0.43 17.27 3.49
N GLY A 159 -1.63 17.58 3.02
CA GLY A 159 -2.86 16.93 3.47
C GLY A 159 -2.88 15.43 3.17
N THR A 160 -2.42 14.99 1.99
CA THR A 160 -2.31 13.58 1.62
C THR A 160 -1.31 12.85 2.52
N MET A 161 -0.18 13.48 2.83
CA MET A 161 0.83 12.88 3.71
C MET A 161 0.30 12.71 5.15
N ILE A 162 -0.38 13.71 5.68
CA ILE A 162 -1.01 13.65 7.01
C ILE A 162 -2.08 12.56 7.05
N LEU A 163 -2.95 12.46 6.03
CA LEU A 163 -3.96 11.41 5.94
C LEU A 163 -3.31 10.02 5.82
N GLY A 164 -2.26 9.87 5.04
CA GLY A 164 -1.49 8.64 4.94
C GLY A 164 -0.93 8.21 6.30
N LEU A 165 -0.37 9.15 7.07
CA LEU A 165 0.13 8.90 8.41
C LEU A 165 -1.01 8.50 9.39
N ILE A 166 -2.17 9.16 9.32
CA ILE A 166 -3.34 8.80 10.12
C ILE A 166 -3.77 7.36 9.80
N TYR A 167 -3.91 7.02 8.51
CA TYR A 167 -4.25 5.65 8.10
C TYR A 167 -3.18 4.63 8.51
N PHE A 168 -1.90 5.03 8.52
CA PHE A 168 -0.83 4.18 9.05
C PHE A 168 -1.02 3.88 10.53
N VAL A 169 -1.20 4.90 11.36
CA VAL A 169 -1.37 4.72 12.81
C VAL A 169 -2.62 3.88 13.12
N LEU A 170 -3.74 4.18 12.48
CA LEU A 170 -4.99 3.43 12.68
C LEU A 170 -4.88 1.99 12.14
N GLY A 171 -4.30 1.81 10.96
CA GLY A 171 -4.04 0.49 10.38
C GLY A 171 -3.11 -0.33 11.26
N TYR A 172 -2.04 0.28 11.78
CA TYR A 172 -1.14 -0.36 12.73
C TYR A 172 -1.88 -0.81 13.98
N LEU A 173 -2.68 0.04 14.62
CA LEU A 173 -3.45 -0.32 15.81
C LEU A 173 -4.37 -1.52 15.56
N LEU A 174 -5.03 -1.57 14.41
CA LEU A 174 -5.88 -2.69 14.03
C LEU A 174 -5.07 -3.98 13.87
N TYR A 175 -4.04 -3.95 13.02
CA TYR A 175 -3.25 -5.14 12.71
C TYR A 175 -2.37 -5.60 13.87
N ALA A 176 -1.79 -4.68 14.63
CA ALA A 176 -1.03 -5.00 15.84
C ALA A 176 -1.90 -5.76 16.85
N THR A 177 -3.14 -5.32 17.07
CA THR A 177 -4.06 -6.03 17.95
C THR A 177 -4.40 -7.43 17.43
N LEU A 178 -4.71 -7.56 16.13
CA LEU A 178 -5.00 -8.85 15.51
C LEU A 178 -3.82 -9.81 15.58
N PHE A 179 -2.61 -9.32 15.34
CA PHE A 179 -1.38 -10.13 15.36
C PHE A 179 -0.97 -10.50 16.79
N ALA A 180 -1.16 -9.60 17.76
CA ALA A 180 -0.95 -9.93 19.17
C ALA A 180 -1.91 -11.03 19.64
N VAL A 181 -3.19 -10.94 19.26
CA VAL A 181 -4.19 -11.96 19.53
C VAL A 181 -3.80 -13.28 18.87
N ALA A 182 -3.41 -13.26 17.59
CA ALA A 182 -2.96 -14.46 16.89
C ALA A 182 -1.73 -15.08 17.58
N GLY A 183 -0.77 -14.26 18.02
CA GLY A 183 0.39 -14.69 18.81
C GLY A 183 0.01 -15.38 20.11
N SER A 184 -1.02 -14.87 20.80
CA SER A 184 -1.51 -15.46 22.05
C SER A 184 -2.28 -16.77 21.86
N MET A 185 -2.90 -16.98 20.69
CA MET A 185 -3.73 -18.16 20.41
C MET A 185 -2.94 -19.39 19.96
N GLY A 186 -1.82 -19.20 19.27
CA GLY A 186 -0.96 -20.29 18.84
C GLY A 186 -0.26 -20.98 20.00
N THR A 187 0.08 -22.26 19.84
CA THR A 187 0.94 -23.01 20.76
C THR A 187 2.41 -22.90 20.38
N THR A 188 2.68 -22.63 19.10
CA THR A 188 3.99 -22.35 18.53
C THR A 188 3.95 -21.12 17.65
N GLN A 189 5.11 -20.51 17.42
CA GLN A 189 5.25 -19.35 16.52
C GLN A 189 4.66 -19.63 15.12
N ARG A 190 4.89 -20.84 14.59
CA ARG A 190 4.36 -21.24 13.27
C ARG A 190 2.84 -21.27 13.23
N GLU A 191 2.19 -21.74 14.28
CA GLU A 191 0.72 -21.73 14.40
C GLU A 191 0.18 -20.30 14.49
N SER A 192 0.83 -19.46 15.28
CA SER A 192 0.48 -18.04 15.41
C SER A 192 0.56 -17.33 14.05
N GLN A 193 1.61 -17.60 13.26
CA GLN A 193 1.75 -17.05 11.90
C GLN A 193 0.66 -17.55 10.95
N GLN A 194 0.22 -18.81 11.06
CA GLN A 194 -0.89 -19.32 10.25
C GLN A 194 -2.22 -18.61 10.57
N ILE A 195 -2.49 -18.34 11.86
CA ILE A 195 -3.68 -17.59 12.28
C ILE A 195 -3.61 -16.16 11.74
N ALA A 196 -2.46 -15.50 11.88
CA ALA A 196 -2.24 -14.13 11.39
C ALA A 196 -2.31 -14.04 9.86
N GLY A 197 -1.97 -15.12 9.16
CA GLY A 197 -2.00 -15.20 7.69
C GLY A 197 -3.35 -14.84 7.07
N ILE A 198 -4.46 -15.13 7.76
CA ILE A 198 -5.81 -14.78 7.31
C ILE A 198 -5.97 -13.25 7.23
N PHE A 199 -5.48 -12.54 8.22
CA PHE A 199 -5.52 -11.07 8.25
C PHE A 199 -4.56 -10.46 7.24
N SER A 200 -3.39 -11.09 7.04
CA SER A 200 -2.43 -10.68 6.02
C SER A 200 -3.00 -10.78 4.61
N LEU A 201 -3.74 -11.85 4.31
CA LEU A 201 -4.44 -12.00 3.03
C LEU A 201 -5.49 -10.89 2.83
N ALA A 202 -6.25 -10.54 3.87
CA ALA A 202 -7.22 -9.45 3.77
C ALA A 202 -6.55 -8.11 3.42
N ALA A 203 -5.38 -7.80 4.00
CA ALA A 203 -4.63 -6.59 3.69
C ALA A 203 -3.98 -6.61 2.28
N ALA A 204 -3.78 -7.78 1.69
CA ALA A 204 -3.23 -7.92 0.34
C ALA A 204 -4.29 -7.70 -0.77
N ILE A 205 -5.59 -7.86 -0.46
CA ILE A 205 -6.69 -7.70 -1.44
C ILE A 205 -6.62 -6.37 -2.19
N PRO A 206 -6.38 -5.20 -1.55
CA PRO A 206 -6.28 -3.92 -2.27
C PRO A 206 -5.27 -3.92 -3.42
N TRP A 207 -4.18 -4.63 -3.29
CA TRP A 207 -3.16 -4.74 -4.33
C TRP A 207 -3.63 -5.48 -5.57
N MET A 208 -4.54 -6.43 -5.41
CA MET A 208 -5.14 -7.14 -6.55
C MET A 208 -6.04 -6.22 -7.38
N THR A 209 -6.48 -5.10 -6.81
CA THR A 209 -7.35 -4.13 -7.49
C THR A 209 -6.59 -2.98 -8.16
N ILE A 210 -5.27 -2.99 -8.14
CA ILE A 210 -4.45 -1.87 -8.62
C ILE A 210 -4.69 -1.58 -10.10
N SER A 211 -4.93 -2.61 -10.92
CA SER A 211 -5.25 -2.47 -12.34
C SER A 211 -6.52 -1.64 -12.58
N PHE A 212 -7.50 -1.75 -11.70
CA PHE A 212 -8.74 -0.95 -11.77
C PHE A 212 -8.51 0.51 -11.36
N MET A 213 -7.51 0.76 -10.50
CA MET A 213 -7.19 2.11 -10.04
C MET A 213 -6.57 2.98 -11.13
N PHE A 214 -5.87 2.37 -12.09
CA PHE A 214 -5.33 3.09 -13.25
C PHE A 214 -6.42 3.70 -14.12
N THR A 215 -7.54 3.00 -14.27
CA THR A 215 -8.64 3.45 -15.11
C THR A 215 -9.63 4.28 -14.31
N ASN A 216 -9.92 3.90 -13.07
CA ASN A 216 -10.88 4.61 -12.23
C ASN A 216 -10.60 4.35 -10.72
N PRO A 217 -9.90 5.25 -10.01
CA PRO A 217 -9.66 5.13 -8.57
C PRO A 217 -10.94 5.10 -7.72
N ASN A 218 -12.05 5.59 -8.27
CA ASN A 218 -13.37 5.62 -7.63
C ASN A 218 -14.31 4.52 -8.14
N ALA A 219 -13.77 3.44 -8.74
CA ALA A 219 -14.57 2.29 -9.14
C ALA A 219 -15.35 1.70 -7.93
N PRO A 220 -16.56 1.15 -8.14
CA PRO A 220 -17.37 0.63 -7.03
C PRO A 220 -16.63 -0.38 -6.15
N LEU A 221 -15.80 -1.24 -6.74
CA LEU A 221 -15.00 -2.22 -6.02
C LEU A 221 -13.99 -1.55 -5.07
N THR A 222 -13.27 -0.54 -5.55
CA THR A 222 -12.27 0.18 -4.75
C THR A 222 -12.91 0.97 -3.61
N VAL A 223 -14.10 1.52 -3.85
CA VAL A 223 -14.91 2.22 -2.85
C VAL A 223 -15.39 1.25 -1.77
N VAL A 224 -15.94 0.10 -2.13
CA VAL A 224 -16.40 -0.93 -1.18
C VAL A 224 -15.25 -1.42 -0.32
N LEU A 225 -14.10 -1.75 -0.92
CA LEU A 225 -12.92 -2.21 -0.18
C LEU A 225 -12.38 -1.13 0.78
N SER A 226 -12.60 0.16 0.49
CA SER A 226 -12.22 1.23 1.40
C SER A 226 -13.08 1.28 2.66
N TYR A 227 -14.31 0.78 2.65
CA TYR A 227 -15.19 0.73 3.82
C TYR A 227 -14.95 -0.50 4.69
N ILE A 228 -14.33 -1.56 4.17
CA ILE A 228 -14.02 -2.77 4.94
C ILE A 228 -12.78 -2.49 5.81
N PRO A 229 -12.86 -2.58 7.16
CA PRO A 229 -11.79 -2.15 8.05
C PRO A 229 -10.44 -2.85 7.82
N PHE A 230 -10.47 -4.14 7.43
CA PHE A 230 -9.26 -4.92 7.20
C PHE A 230 -8.53 -4.52 5.92
N THR A 231 -9.22 -4.05 4.91
CA THR A 231 -8.63 -3.59 3.65
C THR A 231 -8.45 -2.07 3.62
N SER A 232 -9.24 -1.35 4.42
CA SER A 232 -9.33 0.12 4.42
C SER A 232 -8.00 0.85 4.55
N PRO A 233 -7.08 0.50 5.48
CA PRO A 233 -5.84 1.25 5.64
C PRO A 233 -4.98 1.25 4.36
N VAL A 234 -4.81 0.07 3.75
CA VAL A 234 -4.02 -0.08 2.53
C VAL A 234 -4.75 0.53 1.33
N MET A 235 -6.07 0.28 1.22
CA MET A 235 -6.89 0.76 0.13
C MET A 235 -6.96 2.29 0.08
N MET A 236 -7.12 2.93 1.24
CA MET A 236 -7.19 4.38 1.30
C MET A 236 -5.84 5.03 1.00
N VAL A 237 -4.72 4.45 1.44
CA VAL A 237 -3.38 4.93 1.09
C VAL A 237 -3.15 4.86 -0.43
N LEU A 238 -3.53 3.75 -1.06
CA LEU A 238 -3.47 3.64 -2.52
C LEU A 238 -4.36 4.70 -3.20
N ARG A 239 -5.63 4.80 -2.83
CA ARG A 239 -6.57 5.75 -3.43
C ARG A 239 -6.17 7.21 -3.23
N LEU A 240 -5.64 7.58 -2.07
CA LEU A 240 -5.14 8.93 -1.79
C LEU A 240 -4.00 9.33 -2.73
N GLY A 241 -3.22 8.37 -3.19
CA GLY A 241 -2.15 8.61 -4.14
C GLY A 241 -2.63 8.72 -5.58
N PHE A 242 -3.62 7.91 -5.98
CA PHE A 242 -4.09 7.80 -7.37
C PHE A 242 -5.19 8.79 -7.76
N GLY A 243 -5.82 9.48 -6.82
CA GLY A 243 -6.91 10.35 -7.19
C GLY A 243 -7.55 11.13 -6.06
N ARG A 244 -8.48 12.01 -6.45
CA ARG A 244 -9.27 12.79 -5.48
C ARG A 244 -10.37 11.93 -4.89
N ILE A 245 -10.36 11.77 -3.58
CA ILE A 245 -11.40 11.07 -2.83
C ILE A 245 -12.34 12.11 -2.24
N PRO A 246 -13.68 11.95 -2.37
CA PRO A 246 -14.63 12.82 -1.71
C PRO A 246 -14.41 12.83 -0.18
N THR A 247 -14.34 14.01 0.43
CA THR A 247 -14.08 14.18 1.87
C THR A 247 -15.05 13.36 2.74
N GLY A 248 -16.31 13.24 2.33
CA GLY A 248 -17.30 12.41 3.00
C GLY A 248 -16.89 10.94 3.09
N GLN A 249 -16.30 10.37 2.03
CA GLN A 249 -15.80 8.99 2.05
C GLN A 249 -14.63 8.83 3.03
N ILE A 250 -13.70 9.80 3.07
CA ILE A 250 -12.57 9.78 3.99
C ILE A 250 -13.06 9.74 5.44
N VAL A 251 -14.02 10.60 5.79
CA VAL A 251 -14.59 10.68 7.14
C VAL A 251 -15.29 9.37 7.51
N ILE A 252 -16.11 8.81 6.62
CA ILE A 252 -16.81 7.54 6.87
C ILE A 252 -15.80 6.40 7.05
N CYS A 253 -14.78 6.30 6.19
CA CYS A 253 -13.75 5.26 6.30
C CYS A 253 -12.98 5.38 7.63
N LEU A 254 -12.60 6.58 8.04
CA LEU A 254 -11.93 6.83 9.32
C LEU A 254 -12.83 6.46 10.52
N ALA A 255 -14.12 6.81 10.46
CA ALA A 255 -15.07 6.46 11.52
C ALA A 255 -15.25 4.95 11.63
N LEU A 256 -15.46 4.25 10.50
CA LEU A 256 -15.59 2.79 10.47
C LEU A 256 -14.32 2.10 10.98
N LEU A 257 -13.16 2.58 10.55
CA LEU A 257 -11.88 2.07 11.01
C LEU A 257 -11.69 2.29 12.51
N GLY A 258 -12.00 3.47 13.02
CA GLY A 258 -11.93 3.80 14.45
C GLY A 258 -12.87 2.92 15.31
N VAL A 259 -14.12 2.73 14.88
CA VAL A 259 -15.07 1.81 15.56
C VAL A 259 -14.53 0.39 15.54
N SER A 260 -14.00 -0.07 14.41
CA SER A 260 -13.45 -1.41 14.26
C SER A 260 -12.21 -1.62 15.14
N ILE A 261 -11.35 -0.61 15.29
CA ILE A 261 -10.19 -0.65 16.19
C ILE A 261 -10.68 -0.78 17.64
N ALA A 262 -11.66 0.03 18.06
CA ALA A 262 -12.20 -0.04 19.40
C ALA A 262 -12.79 -1.43 19.72
N LEU A 263 -13.56 -2.00 18.78
CA LEU A 263 -14.11 -3.34 18.90
C LEU A 263 -13.01 -4.41 18.92
N THR A 264 -12.01 -4.29 18.06
CA THR A 264 -10.90 -5.25 18.00
C THR A 264 -10.03 -5.18 19.25
N LEU A 265 -9.74 -3.99 19.78
CA LEU A 265 -9.01 -3.82 21.04
C LEU A 265 -9.80 -4.42 22.21
N TRP A 266 -11.08 -4.15 22.30
CA TRP A 266 -11.94 -4.70 23.35
C TRP A 266 -12.04 -6.23 23.28
N ALA A 267 -12.36 -6.78 22.13
CA ALA A 267 -12.45 -8.22 21.91
C ALA A 267 -11.05 -8.87 22.03
N GLY A 268 -10.05 -8.22 21.45
CA GLY A 268 -8.67 -8.67 21.46
C GLY A 268 -8.09 -8.78 22.86
N ALA A 269 -8.36 -7.81 23.74
CA ALA A 269 -7.90 -7.85 25.12
C ALA A 269 -8.46 -9.06 25.88
N LYS A 270 -9.74 -9.42 25.64
CA LYS A 270 -10.37 -10.61 26.25
C LYS A 270 -9.76 -11.91 25.70
N ILE A 271 -9.64 -12.01 24.38
CA ILE A 271 -9.07 -13.19 23.72
C ILE A 271 -7.59 -13.35 24.10
N PHE A 272 -6.85 -12.27 24.13
CA PHE A 272 -5.43 -12.25 24.52
C PHE A 272 -5.23 -12.79 25.94
N ARG A 273 -6.06 -12.34 26.89
CA ARG A 273 -6.04 -12.84 28.28
C ARG A 273 -6.26 -14.36 28.35
N VAL A 274 -7.28 -14.89 27.66
CA VAL A 274 -7.53 -16.34 27.62
C VAL A 274 -6.43 -17.08 26.89
N GLY A 275 -5.97 -16.54 25.74
CA GLY A 275 -4.90 -17.14 24.95
C GLY A 275 -3.57 -17.28 25.73
N LEU A 276 -3.22 -16.29 26.54
CA LEU A 276 -2.02 -16.35 27.38
C LEU A 276 -2.11 -17.36 28.53
N LEU A 277 -3.30 -17.58 29.09
CA LEU A 277 -3.52 -18.49 30.21
C LEU A 277 -3.64 -19.96 29.80
N MET A 278 -3.84 -20.23 28.50
CA MET A 278 -3.97 -21.58 27.97
C MET A 278 -2.64 -22.08 27.42
N TYR A 279 -2.00 -23.00 28.15
CA TYR A 279 -0.74 -23.64 27.74
C TYR A 279 -1.00 -24.98 27.04
N GLY A 280 -0.28 -25.22 25.94
CA GLY A 280 -0.26 -26.52 25.25
C GLY A 280 -1.57 -26.91 24.55
N LYS A 281 -2.59 -26.05 24.58
CA LYS A 281 -3.88 -26.27 23.87
C LYS A 281 -4.31 -25.02 23.16
N ARG A 282 -4.84 -25.18 21.95
CA ARG A 282 -5.50 -24.08 21.25
C ARG A 282 -6.81 -23.74 21.96
N PRO A 283 -7.10 -22.43 22.19
CA PRO A 283 -8.43 -22.03 22.69
C PRO A 283 -9.52 -22.51 21.73
N ASN A 284 -10.51 -23.24 22.24
CA ASN A 284 -11.67 -23.63 21.46
C ASN A 284 -12.67 -22.47 21.39
N LEU A 285 -13.56 -22.48 20.40
CA LEU A 285 -14.65 -21.48 20.29
C LEU A 285 -15.47 -21.36 21.57
N LYS A 286 -15.64 -22.46 22.33
CA LYS A 286 -16.31 -22.46 23.63
C LYS A 286 -15.54 -21.69 24.71
N ASP A 287 -14.21 -21.78 24.70
CA ASP A 287 -13.33 -21.08 25.63
C ASP A 287 -13.33 -19.58 25.34
N LEU A 288 -13.30 -19.22 24.05
CA LEU A 288 -13.47 -17.84 23.61
C LEU A 288 -14.82 -17.27 24.00
N ALA A 289 -15.91 -18.04 23.80
CA ALA A 289 -17.27 -17.61 24.20
C ALA A 289 -17.38 -17.38 25.69
N ARG A 290 -16.71 -18.19 26.53
CA ARG A 290 -16.64 -17.96 27.98
C ARG A 290 -15.92 -16.67 28.34
N ALA A 291 -14.83 -16.33 27.64
CA ALA A 291 -14.09 -15.07 27.82
C ALA A 291 -14.97 -13.84 27.67
N PHE A 292 -16.01 -13.92 26.84
CA PHE A 292 -16.97 -12.82 26.63
C PHE A 292 -18.08 -12.79 27.70
N LYS A 293 -18.34 -13.91 28.41
CA LYS A 293 -19.38 -14.00 29.46
C LYS A 293 -18.86 -13.64 30.84
N GLU A 294 -17.59 -13.91 31.14
CA GLU A 294 -17.02 -13.77 32.50
C GLU A 294 -16.30 -12.41 32.70
N ALA A 295 -16.41 -11.49 31.75
CA ALA A 295 -15.86 -10.14 31.79
C ALA A 295 -16.99 -9.10 31.72
#